data_a2894a4d7fd572b0bdbad644ffca524d
#
_entry.id   a2894a4d7fd572b0bdbad644ffca524d
#
_cell.length_a   1.000
_cell.length_b   1.000
_cell.length_c   1.000
_cell.angle_alpha   90.00
_cell.angle_beta   90.00
_cell.angle_gamma   90.00
#
_symmetry.space_group_name_H-M   'P 1'
#
loop_
_entity.id
_entity.type
_entity.pdbx_description
1 polymer ?
#
loop_
_entity_poly.entity_id
_entity_poly.type
_entity_poly.pdbx_seq_one_letter_code
_entity_poly.pdbx_strand_id
1 'polypeptide(L)' 'MPIENAVDALDAAESVLRAVSKGALTPIEATRVMGLIDSYRRTLELTEIESRLQVLEASDD' A
#
# COMPACT_ATOMS: atom_id res chain seq x y z
N MET A 1 -0.72 9.98 -6.56
CA MET A 1 -1.64 9.74 -5.43
C MET A 1 -0.87 9.10 -4.28
N PRO A 2 -0.80 9.76 -3.13
CA PRO A 2 -0.09 9.16 -2.01
C PRO A 2 -0.91 8.00 -1.42
N ILE A 3 -0.23 6.90 -1.12
CA ILE A 3 -0.87 5.75 -0.48
C ILE A 3 -0.58 5.84 1.01
N GLU A 4 -1.53 6.37 1.78
CA GLU A 4 -1.36 6.62 3.21
C GLU A 4 -2.10 5.61 4.09
N ASN A 5 -3.09 4.92 3.54
CA ASN A 5 -3.89 3.96 4.30
C ASN A 5 -4.51 2.89 3.38
N ALA A 6 -5.29 1.99 3.95
CA ALA A 6 -5.91 0.89 3.21
C ALA A 6 -6.90 1.36 2.14
N VAL A 7 -7.58 2.48 2.38
CA VAL A 7 -8.53 3.04 1.40
C VAL A 7 -7.78 3.54 0.17
N ASP A 8 -6.65 4.23 0.37
CA ASP A 8 -5.83 4.70 -0.74
C ASP A 8 -5.26 3.52 -1.55
N ALA A 9 -4.87 2.44 -0.87
CA ALA A 9 -4.40 1.24 -1.55
C ALA A 9 -5.50 0.59 -2.39
N LEU A 10 -6.75 0.59 -1.90
CA LEU A 10 -7.90 0.08 -2.64
C LEU A 10 -8.18 0.93 -3.87
N ASP A 11 -8.15 2.25 -3.73
CA ASP A 11 -8.34 3.17 -4.85
C ASP A 11 -7.27 2.97 -5.92
N ALA A 12 -6.03 2.77 -5.52
CA ALA A 12 -4.94 2.48 -6.44
C ALA A 12 -5.18 1.17 -7.19
N ALA A 13 -5.62 0.13 -6.47
CA ALA A 13 -5.93 -1.17 -7.08
C ALA A 13 -7.06 -1.06 -8.11
N GLU A 14 -8.11 -0.31 -7.80
CA GLU A 14 -9.21 -0.08 -8.73
C GLU A 14 -8.74 0.66 -9.99
N SER A 15 -7.86 1.65 -9.83
CA SER A 15 -7.28 2.38 -10.95
C SER A 15 -6.48 1.46 -11.87
N VAL A 16 -5.71 0.52 -11.29
CA VAL A 16 -4.95 -0.47 -12.05
C VAL A 16 -5.89 -1.39 -12.83
N LEU A 17 -6.96 -1.87 -12.20
CA LEU A 17 -7.94 -2.73 -12.86
C LEU A 17 -8.62 -2.02 -14.03
N ARG A 18 -8.96 -0.75 -13.87
CA ARG A 18 -9.51 0.05 -14.96
C ARG A 18 -8.54 0.18 -16.11
N ALA A 19 -7.26 0.41 -15.81
CA ALA A 19 -6.23 0.52 -16.83
C ALA A 19 -6.08 -0.77 -17.64
N VAL A 20 -6.15 -1.93 -16.96
CA VAL A 20 -6.16 -3.23 -17.66
C VAL A 20 -7.38 -3.37 -18.54
N SER A 21 -8.56 -3.02 -18.01
CA SER A 21 -9.82 -3.12 -18.76
C SER A 21 -9.82 -2.25 -20.01
N LYS A 22 -9.14 -1.11 -19.96
CA LYS A 22 -9.04 -0.19 -21.10
C LYS A 22 -7.88 -0.51 -22.04
N GLY A 23 -7.08 -1.53 -21.72
CA GLY A 23 -5.91 -1.88 -22.52
C GLY A 23 -4.71 -0.97 -22.32
N ALA A 24 -4.74 -0.08 -21.31
CA ALA A 24 -3.61 0.79 -21.01
C ALA A 24 -2.48 0.07 -20.29
N LEU A 25 -2.79 -1.02 -19.59
CA LEU A 25 -1.82 -1.90 -18.92
C LEU A 25 -2.09 -3.34 -19.33
N THR A 26 -1.01 -4.10 -19.51
CA THR A 26 -1.13 -5.56 -19.67
C THR A 26 -1.34 -6.19 -18.28
N PRO A 27 -1.88 -7.42 -18.22
CA PRO A 27 -1.99 -8.13 -16.93
C PRO A 27 -0.64 -8.30 -16.21
N ILE A 28 0.45 -8.50 -16.94
CA ILE A 28 1.78 -8.62 -16.34
C ILE A 28 2.22 -7.32 -15.71
N GLU A 29 2.04 -6.21 -16.40
CA GLU A 29 2.34 -4.88 -15.86
C GLU A 29 1.48 -4.58 -14.65
N ALA A 30 0.19 -4.93 -14.70
CA ALA A 30 -0.73 -4.75 -13.60
C ALA A 30 -0.29 -5.52 -12.35
N THR A 31 0.17 -6.76 -12.53
CA THR A 31 0.67 -7.60 -11.44
C THR A 31 1.88 -6.95 -10.77
N ARG A 32 2.78 -6.39 -11.56
CA ARG A 32 3.97 -5.69 -11.04
C ARG A 32 3.59 -4.45 -10.23
N VAL A 33 2.65 -3.65 -10.76
CA VAL A 33 2.17 -2.45 -10.07
C VAL A 33 1.48 -2.82 -8.76
N MET A 34 0.64 -3.86 -8.77
CA MET A 34 -0.04 -4.33 -7.57
C MET A 34 0.96 -4.81 -6.52
N GLY A 35 2.04 -5.46 -6.94
CA GLY A 35 3.12 -5.87 -6.05
C GLY A 35 3.79 -4.69 -5.36
N LEU A 36 4.02 -3.61 -6.09
CA LEU A 36 4.59 -2.38 -5.54
C LEU A 36 3.65 -1.73 -4.53
N ILE A 37 2.37 -1.66 -4.85
CA ILE A 37 1.35 -1.10 -3.96
C ILE A 37 1.30 -1.90 -2.66
N ASP A 38 1.29 -3.22 -2.75
CA ASP A 38 1.25 -4.11 -1.59
C ASP A 38 2.50 -3.95 -0.71
N SER A 39 3.69 -3.89 -1.34
CA SER A 39 4.94 -3.66 -0.62
C SER A 39 4.94 -2.33 0.12
N TYR A 40 4.45 -1.28 -0.52
CA TYR A 40 4.37 0.03 0.10
C TYR A 40 3.42 0.01 1.31
N ARG A 41 2.26 -0.61 1.15
CA ARG A 41 1.29 -0.75 2.23
C ARG A 41 1.87 -1.50 3.42
N ARG A 42 2.60 -2.59 3.18
CA ARG A 42 3.26 -3.35 4.25
C ARG A 42 4.30 -2.52 4.98
N THR A 43 5.07 -1.72 4.25
CA THR A 43 6.07 -0.83 4.84
C THR A 43 5.41 0.20 5.75
N LEU A 44 4.29 0.78 5.33
CA LEU A 44 3.54 1.71 6.16
C LEU A 44 3.03 1.06 7.44
N GLU A 45 2.51 -0.16 7.33
CA GLU A 45 2.01 -0.92 8.49
C GLU A 45 3.12 -1.20 9.49
N LEU A 46 4.30 -1.62 9.00
CA LEU A 46 5.46 -1.88 9.87
C LEU A 46 5.93 -0.61 10.57
N THR A 47 6.00 0.50 9.85
CA THR A 47 6.39 1.79 10.42
C THR A 47 5.43 2.21 11.52
N GLU A 48 4.14 2.02 11.31
CA GLU A 48 3.12 2.34 12.32
C GLU A 48 3.26 1.47 13.55
N ILE A 49 3.50 0.17 13.37
CA ILE A 49 3.71 -0.77 14.49
C ILE A 49 4.95 -0.37 15.28
N GLU A 50 6.05 -0.04 14.60
CA GLU A 50 7.27 0.42 15.26
C GLU A 50 7.03 1.68 16.08
N SER A 51 6.29 2.64 15.54
CA SER A 51 5.92 3.86 16.26
C SER A 51 5.14 3.55 17.53
N ARG A 52 4.17 2.67 17.45
CA ARG A 52 3.36 2.27 18.61
C ARG A 52 4.18 1.56 19.67
N LEU A 53 5.10 0.69 19.24
CA LEU A 53 6.00 0.00 20.16
C LEU A 53 6.92 0.98 20.89
N GLN A 54 7.44 1.97 20.19
CA GLN A 54 8.28 3.00 20.80
C GLN A 54 7.52 3.79 21.87
N VAL A 55 6.26 4.13 21.60
CA VAL A 55 5.41 4.83 22.56
C VAL A 55 5.19 3.96 23.80
N LEU A 56 4.91 2.66 23.62
CA LEU A 56 4.71 1.73 24.73
C LEU A 56 5.98 1.56 25.56
N GLU A 57 7.14 1.44 24.91
CA GLU A 57 8.42 1.34 25.60
C GLU A 57 8.71 2.59 26.40
N ALA A 58 8.41 3.76 25.86
CA ALA A 58 8.62 5.03 26.55
C ALA A 58 7.71 5.19 27.77
N SER A 59 6.50 4.62 27.72
CA SER A 59 5.54 4.71 28.82
C SER A 59 5.69 3.61 29.88
N ASP A 60 6.56 2.64 29.62
CA ASP A 60 6.76 1.48 30.48
C ASP A 60 7.86 1.70 31.54
N ASP A 61 8.30 2.91 31.71
CA ASP A 61 9.29 3.27 32.73
C ASP A 61 8.70 3.32 34.14
#